data_648a7568faf0b142325a57fc02847b2e
#
_entry.id   648a7568faf0b142325a57fc02847b2e
#
_cell.length_a   1.000
_cell.length_b   1.000
_cell.length_c   1.000
_cell.angle_alpha   90.00
_cell.angle_beta   90.00
_cell.angle_gamma   90.00
#
_symmetry.space_group_name_H-M   'P 1'
#
loop_
_entity.id
_entity.type
_entity.pdbx_description
1 polymer ?
#
loop_
_entity_poly.entity_id
_entity_poly.type
_entity_poly.pdbx_seq_one_letter_code
_entity_poly.pdbx_strand_id
1 'polypeptide(L)'
;MIDRVKKVGFLFLAILLVSFLVGAQTTVFNLIWLSSVDMPVTFGVLISSIYHDFVLMTLTPAPPAPLPLLPTIISLGLFIAFGVTWIILKWTGMQKKYAYGIAGAMALVFIVYLMPLLFFGVDMLAGARSTIGKISLIICGYLGGHFFGSRLSKV
;
A
#
# COMPACT_ATOMS: atom_id res chain seq x y z
N MET A 1 -23.41 -10.85 13.58
CA MET A 1 -22.38 -10.02 14.24
C MET A 1 -20.97 -10.49 13.93
N ILE A 2 -20.70 -11.78 14.03
CA ILE A 2 -19.38 -12.41 13.77
C ILE A 2 -18.85 -12.12 12.36
N ASP A 3 -19.69 -12.14 11.31
CA ASP A 3 -19.26 -11.89 9.94
C ASP A 3 -18.84 -10.45 9.68
N ARG A 4 -19.42 -9.48 10.37
CA ARG A 4 -19.00 -8.08 10.26
C ARG A 4 -17.63 -7.88 10.90
N VAL A 5 -17.36 -8.48 12.04
CA VAL A 5 -16.07 -8.42 12.72
C VAL A 5 -14.97 -9.06 11.86
N LYS A 6 -15.23 -10.21 11.22
CA LYS A 6 -14.30 -10.85 10.28
C LYS A 6 -13.96 -9.95 9.09
N LYS A 7 -14.97 -9.27 8.51
CA LYS A 7 -14.75 -8.35 7.37
C LYS A 7 -13.86 -7.16 7.74
N VAL A 8 -14.08 -6.58 8.93
CA VAL A 8 -13.22 -5.50 9.44
C VAL A 8 -11.81 -6.01 9.71
N GLY A 9 -11.66 -7.20 10.30
CA GLY A 9 -10.36 -7.83 10.51
C GLY A 9 -9.59 -8.07 9.21
N PHE A 10 -10.26 -8.54 8.15
CA PHE A 10 -9.64 -8.72 6.84
C PHE A 10 -9.26 -7.39 6.17
N LEU A 11 -10.04 -6.33 6.38
CA LEU A 11 -9.67 -4.99 5.93
C LEU A 11 -8.40 -4.50 6.63
N PHE A 12 -8.32 -4.65 7.95
CA PHE A 12 -7.15 -4.28 8.71
C PHE A 12 -5.90 -5.05 8.27
N LEU A 13 -6.03 -6.38 8.07
CA LEU A 13 -4.94 -7.19 7.53
C LEU A 13 -4.52 -6.77 6.12
N ALA A 14 -5.47 -6.38 5.27
CA ALA A 14 -5.15 -5.88 3.94
C ALA A 14 -4.39 -4.55 3.99
N ILE A 15 -4.78 -3.63 4.89
CA ILE A 15 -4.07 -2.37 5.10
C ILE A 15 -2.63 -2.62 5.58
N LEU A 16 -2.44 -3.50 6.56
CA LEU A 16 -1.11 -3.87 7.03
C LEU A 16 -0.26 -4.52 5.93
N LEU A 17 -0.85 -5.41 5.14
CA LEU A 17 -0.17 -6.06 4.02
C LEU A 17 0.28 -5.04 2.98
N VAL A 18 -0.61 -4.12 2.57
CA VAL A 18 -0.26 -3.08 1.60
C VAL A 18 0.78 -2.13 2.18
N SER A 19 0.66 -1.73 3.45
CA SER A 19 1.66 -0.88 4.12
C SER A 19 3.04 -1.54 4.16
N PHE A 20 3.08 -2.84 4.47
CA PHE A 20 4.33 -3.60 4.45
C PHE A 20 4.93 -3.67 3.04
N LEU A 21 4.12 -4.02 2.03
CA LEU A 21 4.59 -4.14 0.65
C LEU A 21 5.08 -2.80 0.09
N VAL A 22 4.37 -1.71 0.35
CA VAL A 22 4.75 -0.36 -0.07
C VAL A 22 6.02 0.10 0.65
N GLY A 23 6.12 -0.13 1.96
CA GLY A 23 7.33 0.17 2.73
C GLY A 23 8.54 -0.62 2.21
N ALA A 24 8.42 -1.95 2.10
CA ALA A 24 9.49 -2.81 1.60
C ALA A 24 9.94 -2.42 0.17
N GLN A 25 8.98 -2.17 -0.73
CA GLN A 25 9.26 -1.72 -2.09
C GLN A 25 10.02 -0.39 -2.08
N THR A 26 9.60 0.58 -1.28
CA THR A 26 10.25 1.88 -1.17
C THR A 26 11.68 1.74 -0.66
N THR A 27 11.92 0.89 0.35
CA THR A 27 13.25 0.58 0.87
C THR A 27 14.14 -0.06 -0.19
N VAL A 28 13.61 -1.06 -0.92
CA VAL A 28 14.37 -1.73 -2.00
C VAL A 28 14.80 -0.71 -3.07
N PHE A 29 13.89 0.15 -3.54
CA PHE A 29 14.24 1.15 -4.54
C PHE A 29 15.24 2.19 -4.02
N ASN A 30 15.16 2.56 -2.73
CA ASN A 30 16.15 3.43 -2.11
C ASN A 30 17.54 2.76 -2.05
N LEU A 31 17.61 1.48 -1.70
CA LEU A 31 18.86 0.73 -1.65
C LEU A 31 19.45 0.50 -3.06
N ILE A 32 18.62 0.28 -4.09
CA ILE A 32 19.07 0.21 -5.48
C ILE A 32 19.71 1.54 -5.89
N TRP A 33 19.10 2.66 -5.51
CA TRP A 33 19.68 3.97 -5.78
C TRP A 33 20.99 4.17 -5.02
N LEU A 34 21.09 3.80 -3.74
CA LEU A 34 22.34 3.87 -2.96
C LEU A 34 23.44 3.00 -3.58
N SER A 35 23.10 1.82 -4.08
CA SER A 35 24.04 0.96 -4.81
C SER A 35 24.58 1.61 -6.10
N SER A 36 23.76 2.45 -6.75
CA SER A 36 24.19 3.17 -7.97
C SER A 36 25.18 4.31 -7.73
N VAL A 37 25.37 4.70 -6.47
CA VAL A 37 26.36 5.71 -6.02
C VAL A 37 27.51 5.06 -5.21
N ASP A 38 27.83 3.81 -5.51
CA ASP A 38 28.93 3.01 -4.93
C ASP A 38 28.83 2.79 -3.41
N MET A 39 27.64 2.89 -2.81
CA MET A 39 27.44 2.51 -1.41
C MET A 39 27.33 0.98 -1.27
N PRO A 40 28.03 0.35 -0.31
CA PRO A 40 28.00 -1.09 -0.11
C PRO A 40 26.62 -1.54 0.42
N VAL A 41 25.82 -2.17 -0.44
CA VAL A 41 24.53 -2.75 -0.07
C VAL A 41 24.67 -4.26 0.06
N THR A 42 24.70 -4.77 1.29
CA THR A 42 24.72 -6.21 1.57
C THR A 42 23.31 -6.74 1.82
N PHE A 43 23.11 -8.06 1.70
CA PHE A 43 21.83 -8.70 2.00
C PHE A 43 21.36 -8.45 3.44
N GLY A 44 22.29 -8.40 4.40
CA GLY A 44 21.99 -8.05 5.80
C GLY A 44 21.46 -6.62 5.94
N VAL A 45 22.04 -5.66 5.23
CA VAL A 45 21.56 -4.26 5.18
C VAL A 45 20.16 -4.22 4.58
N LEU A 46 19.88 -4.97 3.51
CA LEU A 46 18.55 -5.02 2.90
C LEU A 46 17.47 -5.45 3.90
N ILE A 47 17.66 -6.58 4.57
CA ILE A 47 16.66 -7.09 5.53
C ILE A 47 16.50 -6.16 6.73
N SER A 48 17.62 -5.68 7.29
CA SER A 48 17.61 -4.76 8.43
C SER A 48 16.88 -3.45 8.08
N SER A 49 17.13 -2.90 6.89
CA SER A 49 16.48 -1.67 6.43
C SER A 49 14.98 -1.87 6.21
N ILE A 50 14.55 -2.97 5.56
CA ILE A 50 13.11 -3.27 5.39
C ILE A 50 12.41 -3.37 6.74
N TYR A 51 13.01 -4.05 7.71
CA TYR A 51 12.43 -4.17 9.06
C TYR A 51 12.36 -2.82 9.77
N HIS A 52 13.44 -2.05 9.75
CA HIS A 52 13.52 -0.75 10.42
C HIS A 52 12.57 0.27 9.79
N ASP A 53 12.53 0.35 8.47
CA ASP A 53 11.63 1.24 7.74
C ASP A 53 10.16 0.83 7.93
N PHE A 54 9.86 -0.47 7.99
CA PHE A 54 8.51 -0.95 8.32
C PHE A 54 8.07 -0.46 9.70
N VAL A 55 8.93 -0.60 10.71
CA VAL A 55 8.63 -0.12 12.07
C VAL A 55 8.43 1.39 12.09
N LEU A 56 9.35 2.14 11.48
CA LEU A 56 9.29 3.60 11.44
C LEU A 56 8.08 4.12 10.66
N MET A 57 7.84 3.60 9.46
CA MET A 57 6.77 4.12 8.58
C MET A 57 5.38 3.64 8.98
N THR A 58 5.28 2.46 9.60
CA THR A 58 3.99 1.80 9.86
C THR A 58 3.56 1.89 11.33
N LEU A 59 4.50 1.93 12.26
CA LEU A 59 4.19 1.89 13.69
C LEU A 59 4.54 3.17 14.44
N THR A 60 5.41 4.03 13.87
CA THR A 60 5.86 5.23 14.54
C THR A 60 5.11 6.46 14.03
N PRO A 61 4.40 7.21 14.89
CA PRO A 61 3.78 8.48 14.51
C PRO A 61 4.83 9.51 14.10
N ALA A 62 4.58 10.23 13.01
CA ALA A 62 5.44 11.33 12.55
C ALA A 62 4.84 12.67 13.04
N PRO A 63 5.46 13.36 13.99
CA PRO A 63 4.99 14.66 14.46
C PRO A 63 4.82 15.67 13.29
N PRO A 64 3.76 16.47 13.25
CA PRO A 64 2.73 16.67 14.27
C PRO A 64 1.55 15.68 14.23
N ALA A 65 1.55 14.71 13.31
CA ALA A 65 0.46 13.75 13.17
C ALA A 65 0.44 12.73 14.33
N PRO A 66 -0.71 12.44 14.93
CA PRO A 66 -0.83 11.48 16.03
C PRO A 66 -0.77 10.01 15.56
N LEU A 67 -0.89 9.77 14.25
CA LEU A 67 -0.90 8.43 13.64
C LEU A 67 0.23 8.28 12.64
N PRO A 68 0.70 7.04 12.41
CA PRO A 68 1.69 6.76 11.37
C PRO A 68 1.15 7.17 9.99
N LEU A 69 1.93 7.94 9.24
CA LEU A 69 1.48 8.59 8.01
C LEU A 69 1.16 7.56 6.91
N LEU A 70 2.03 6.58 6.69
CA LEU A 70 1.90 5.61 5.61
C LEU A 70 0.62 4.75 5.73
N PRO A 71 0.34 4.04 6.83
CA PRO A 71 -0.89 3.26 6.95
C PRO A 71 -2.14 4.15 6.99
N THR A 72 -2.05 5.38 7.46
CA THR A 72 -3.18 6.32 7.46
C THR A 72 -3.59 6.68 6.03
N ILE A 73 -2.65 7.05 5.18
CA ILE A 73 -2.92 7.38 3.77
C ILE A 73 -3.41 6.15 3.01
N ILE A 74 -2.75 5.00 3.20
CA ILE A 74 -3.17 3.74 2.56
C ILE A 74 -4.56 3.33 3.03
N SER A 75 -4.88 3.44 4.32
CA SER A 75 -6.19 3.09 4.84
C SER A 75 -7.30 3.97 4.26
N LEU A 76 -7.06 5.27 4.15
CA LEU A 76 -8.00 6.21 3.54
C LEU A 76 -8.24 5.87 2.06
N GLY A 77 -7.17 5.67 1.29
CA GLY A 77 -7.26 5.30 -0.12
C GLY A 77 -7.99 3.97 -0.35
N LEU A 78 -7.64 2.93 0.41
CA LEU A 78 -8.31 1.63 0.32
C LEU A 78 -9.76 1.68 0.79
N PHE A 79 -10.05 2.44 1.85
CA PHE A 79 -11.42 2.58 2.35
C PHE A 79 -12.34 3.19 1.30
N ILE A 80 -11.90 4.28 0.65
CA ILE A 80 -12.67 4.93 -0.43
C ILE A 80 -12.81 3.98 -1.63
N ALA A 81 -11.70 3.39 -2.11
CA ALA A 81 -11.70 2.51 -3.27
C ALA A 81 -12.58 1.26 -3.05
N PHE A 82 -12.50 0.65 -1.87
CA PHE A 82 -13.30 -0.53 -1.54
C PHE A 82 -14.78 -0.19 -1.33
N GLY A 83 -15.09 1.00 -0.78
CA GLY A 83 -16.45 1.52 -0.67
C GLY A 83 -17.10 1.70 -2.04
N VAL A 84 -16.41 2.35 -2.97
CA VAL A 84 -16.85 2.50 -4.36
C VAL A 84 -17.03 1.13 -5.03
N THR A 85 -16.07 0.24 -4.88
CA THR A 85 -16.14 -1.13 -5.45
C THR A 85 -17.31 -1.91 -4.89
N TRP A 86 -17.62 -1.78 -3.60
CA TRP A 86 -18.79 -2.42 -3.01
C TRP A 86 -20.09 -1.95 -3.65
N ILE A 87 -20.20 -0.66 -4.01
CA ILE A 87 -21.36 -0.11 -4.73
C ILE A 87 -21.42 -0.68 -6.15
N ILE A 88 -20.30 -0.67 -6.88
CA ILE A 88 -20.22 -1.19 -8.25
C ILE A 88 -20.59 -2.68 -8.32
N LEU A 89 -20.14 -3.46 -7.35
CA LEU A 89 -20.44 -4.90 -7.27
C LEU A 89 -21.92 -5.22 -7.08
N LYS A 90 -22.76 -4.25 -6.67
CA LYS A 90 -24.22 -4.46 -6.63
C LYS A 90 -24.85 -4.50 -8.04
N TRP A 91 -24.18 -3.89 -9.01
CA TRP A 91 -24.68 -3.78 -10.39
C TRP A 91 -23.91 -4.65 -11.38
N THR A 92 -22.72 -5.11 -10.98
CA THR A 92 -21.86 -5.93 -11.84
C THR A 92 -21.71 -7.34 -11.25
N GLY A 93 -21.76 -8.36 -12.09
CA GLY A 93 -21.52 -9.75 -11.69
C GLY A 93 -20.05 -10.11 -11.55
N MET A 94 -19.15 -9.13 -11.38
CA MET A 94 -17.71 -9.38 -11.25
C MET A 94 -17.37 -10.19 -9.99
N GLN A 95 -16.37 -11.06 -10.10
CA GLN A 95 -15.85 -11.77 -8.95
C GLN A 95 -15.18 -10.80 -7.97
N LYS A 96 -15.58 -10.86 -6.70
CA LYS A 96 -15.09 -9.96 -5.62
C LYS A 96 -13.57 -9.85 -5.58
N LYS A 97 -12.84 -10.96 -5.75
CA LYS A 97 -11.37 -10.98 -5.70
C LYS A 97 -10.69 -10.06 -6.73
N TYR A 98 -11.21 -10.05 -7.96
CA TYR A 98 -10.66 -9.21 -9.03
C TYR A 98 -11.11 -7.75 -8.90
N ALA A 99 -12.38 -7.52 -8.55
CA ALA A 99 -12.91 -6.18 -8.35
C ALA A 99 -12.15 -5.42 -7.23
N TYR A 100 -11.96 -6.05 -6.07
CA TYR A 100 -11.18 -5.45 -4.99
C TYR A 100 -9.68 -5.37 -5.31
N GLY A 101 -9.12 -6.30 -6.12
CA GLY A 101 -7.75 -6.20 -6.63
C GLY A 101 -7.55 -4.94 -7.46
N ILE A 102 -8.43 -4.71 -8.44
CA ILE A 102 -8.41 -3.50 -9.27
C ILE A 102 -8.60 -2.25 -8.40
N ALA A 103 -9.52 -2.29 -7.43
CA ALA A 103 -9.73 -1.17 -6.51
C ALA A 103 -8.48 -0.83 -5.69
N GLY A 104 -7.76 -1.84 -5.19
CA GLY A 104 -6.49 -1.65 -4.49
C GLY A 104 -5.41 -1.05 -5.39
N ALA A 105 -5.31 -1.52 -6.65
CA ALA A 105 -4.42 -0.93 -7.65
C ALA A 105 -4.76 0.54 -7.90
N MET A 106 -6.03 0.86 -8.13
CA MET A 106 -6.48 2.25 -8.33
C MET A 106 -6.24 3.13 -7.12
N ALA A 107 -6.42 2.63 -5.90
CA ALA A 107 -6.08 3.38 -4.69
C ALA A 107 -4.59 3.81 -4.70
N LEU A 108 -3.67 2.90 -5.06
CA LEU A 108 -2.25 3.21 -5.15
C LEU A 108 -1.94 4.14 -6.34
N VAL A 109 -2.64 4.01 -7.48
CA VAL A 109 -2.54 5.00 -8.58
C VAL A 109 -2.86 6.40 -8.05
N PHE A 110 -3.98 6.57 -7.36
CA PHE A 110 -4.34 7.86 -6.80
C PHE A 110 -3.30 8.37 -5.79
N ILE A 111 -2.82 7.53 -4.89
CA ILE A 111 -1.80 7.92 -3.90
C ILE A 111 -0.51 8.35 -4.62
N VAL A 112 0.00 7.55 -5.57
CA VAL A 112 1.27 7.80 -6.26
C VAL A 112 1.24 9.06 -7.14
N TYR A 113 0.12 9.34 -7.79
CA TYR A 113 0.01 10.49 -8.69
C TYR A 113 -0.59 11.75 -8.03
N LEU A 114 -1.47 11.59 -7.03
CA LEU A 114 -2.09 12.73 -6.35
C LEU A 114 -1.20 13.29 -5.23
N MET A 115 -0.41 12.44 -4.56
CA MET A 115 0.50 12.88 -3.50
C MET A 115 1.50 13.95 -3.95
N PRO A 116 2.21 13.79 -5.08
CA PRO A 116 3.09 14.85 -5.56
C PRO A 116 2.38 16.18 -5.81
N LEU A 117 1.14 16.14 -6.31
CA LEU A 117 0.35 17.37 -6.53
C LEU A 117 0.03 18.10 -5.21
N LEU A 118 -0.19 17.36 -4.13
CA LEU A 118 -0.47 17.92 -2.80
C LEU A 118 0.81 18.39 -2.08
N PHE A 119 1.96 17.81 -2.40
CA PHE A 119 3.25 18.08 -1.76
C PHE A 119 4.25 18.76 -2.72
N PHE A 120 3.78 19.77 -3.47
CA PHE A 120 4.62 20.63 -4.33
C PHE A 120 5.44 19.89 -5.38
N GLY A 121 4.94 18.78 -5.92
CA GLY A 121 5.61 17.99 -6.95
C GLY A 121 6.69 17.03 -6.43
N VAL A 122 6.81 16.84 -5.11
CA VAL A 122 7.82 15.95 -4.53
C VAL A 122 7.25 14.54 -4.33
N ASP A 123 7.89 13.55 -4.95
CA ASP A 123 7.60 12.13 -4.68
C ASP A 123 8.15 11.74 -3.31
N MET A 124 7.29 11.65 -2.30
CA MET A 124 7.68 11.29 -0.92
C MET A 124 8.13 9.84 -0.79
N LEU A 125 7.62 8.95 -1.65
CA LEU A 125 8.03 7.55 -1.69
C LEU A 125 9.20 7.37 -2.65
N ALA A 126 10.34 6.87 -2.19
CA ALA A 126 11.49 6.61 -3.04
C ALA A 126 11.13 5.69 -4.22
N GLY A 127 10.26 4.71 -4.00
CA GLY A 127 9.72 3.84 -5.04
C GLY A 127 8.88 4.56 -6.10
N ALA A 128 8.33 5.73 -5.82
CA ALA A 128 7.52 6.49 -6.78
C ALA A 128 8.35 7.37 -7.73
N ARG A 129 9.66 7.50 -7.52
CA ARG A 129 10.56 8.34 -8.34
C ARG A 129 10.84 7.76 -9.72
N SER A 130 10.60 6.48 -9.95
CA SER A 130 10.78 5.83 -11.24
C SER A 130 9.48 5.23 -11.77
N THR A 131 9.35 5.13 -13.10
CA THR A 131 8.17 4.51 -13.73
C THR A 131 8.00 3.05 -13.29
N ILE A 132 9.10 2.29 -13.21
CA ILE A 132 9.08 0.89 -12.75
C ILE A 132 8.63 0.84 -11.28
N GLY A 133 9.11 1.76 -10.46
CA GLY A 133 8.71 1.86 -9.07
C GLY A 133 7.22 2.21 -8.90
N LYS A 134 6.67 3.11 -9.71
CA LYS A 134 5.23 3.41 -9.72
C LYS A 134 4.39 2.19 -10.07
N ILE A 135 4.80 1.43 -11.10
CA ILE A 135 4.12 0.19 -11.52
C ILE A 135 4.17 -0.84 -10.38
N SER A 136 5.32 -1.03 -9.75
CA SER A 136 5.45 -1.99 -8.64
C SER A 136 4.59 -1.62 -7.43
N LEU A 137 4.45 -0.32 -7.11
CA LEU A 137 3.53 0.16 -6.06
C LEU A 137 2.07 -0.17 -6.41
N ILE A 138 1.66 0.03 -7.66
CA ILE A 138 0.31 -0.32 -8.14
C ILE A 138 0.05 -1.82 -7.99
N ILE A 139 1.05 -2.66 -8.30
CA ILE A 139 0.96 -4.13 -8.09
C ILE A 139 0.80 -4.45 -6.60
N CYS A 140 1.51 -3.78 -5.70
CA CYS A 140 1.32 -3.96 -4.25
C CYS A 140 -0.13 -3.66 -3.83
N GLY A 141 -0.73 -2.61 -4.37
CA GLY A 141 -2.15 -2.30 -4.14
C GLY A 141 -3.08 -3.38 -4.66
N TYR A 142 -2.82 -3.89 -5.88
CA TYR A 142 -3.59 -5.01 -6.43
C TYR A 142 -3.53 -6.24 -5.55
N LEU A 143 -2.36 -6.64 -5.08
CA LEU A 143 -2.17 -7.81 -4.22
C LEU A 143 -2.95 -7.68 -2.90
N GLY A 144 -2.90 -6.52 -2.25
CA GLY A 144 -3.67 -6.27 -1.03
C GLY A 144 -5.17 -6.28 -1.25
N GLY A 145 -5.64 -5.66 -2.32
CA GLY A 145 -7.07 -5.68 -2.69
C GLY A 145 -7.55 -7.08 -3.09
N HIS A 146 -6.75 -7.83 -3.85
CA HIS A 146 -7.05 -9.22 -4.21
C HIS A 146 -7.10 -10.12 -2.98
N PHE A 147 -6.19 -9.96 -2.03
CA PHE A 147 -6.22 -10.65 -0.74
C PHE A 147 -7.54 -10.37 0.00
N PHE A 148 -7.92 -9.11 0.15
CA PHE A 148 -9.17 -8.70 0.79
C PHE A 148 -10.39 -9.31 0.10
N GLY A 149 -10.50 -9.15 -1.23
CA GLY A 149 -11.62 -9.67 -2.02
C GLY A 149 -11.74 -11.19 -1.97
N SER A 150 -10.60 -11.92 -1.95
CA SER A 150 -10.59 -13.38 -1.84
C SER A 150 -11.07 -13.88 -0.47
N ARG A 151 -10.80 -13.13 0.60
CA ARG A 151 -11.32 -13.43 1.94
C ARG A 151 -12.81 -13.11 2.07
N LEU A 152 -13.26 -12.00 1.45
CA LEU A 152 -14.69 -11.66 1.40
C LEU A 152 -15.56 -12.65 0.61
N SER A 153 -14.98 -13.38 -0.33
CA SER A 153 -15.72 -14.41 -1.08
C SER A 153 -15.94 -15.69 -0.29
N LYS A 154 -15.24 -15.88 0.83
CA LYS A 154 -15.32 -17.06 1.71
C LYS A 154 -16.18 -16.84 2.96
N VAL A 155 -16.66 -15.62 3.15
CA VAL A 155 -17.54 -15.18 4.25
C VAL A 155 -18.86 -14.67 3.69
#